data_3905d5c39fd1f9e3edf9be103914d108
#
_entry.id   3905d5c39fd1f9e3edf9be103914d108
#
_cell.length_a   1.000
_cell.length_b   1.000
_cell.length_c   1.000
_cell.angle_alpha   90.00
_cell.angle_beta   90.00
_cell.angle_gamma   90.00
#
_symmetry.space_group_name_H-M   'P 1'
#
loop_
_entity.id
_entity.type
_entity.pdbx_description
1 polymer ?
#
loop_
_entity_poly.entity_id
_entity_poly.type
_entity_poly.pdbx_seq_one_letter_code
_entity_poly.pdbx_strand_id
1 'polypeptide(L)'
;GSFAEDRIVPVISTMPGVESMNVTGIVPFEWVMQYDRELFADIGLSANDISNAVSEYYFRKDGGKILTETVPEKKYSYLVFKGNSDDDKTDIMNLPIKVINGKIIYLHNIVTLDYQESDPGSYYRINGLNRINLNVYAEKNANMIELAGRVKTEMAQLTESFPANYSVKLIRDNSTEIKDELSQILNRTGVTILILLLFVYLVSRDFRYLGIISICLLANLSIALVFYYFFKIELHLYTLAGITVSFGIIIDSVIVMTDHYRHFHNRKAFLAVLAATLTTVGALTVIFNMDNNIMRNMWDFSAVIIINLGVSLAVALFFVPAL
;
A
#
# COMPACT_ATOMS: atom_id res chain seq x y z
N GLY A 1 12.48 -1.50 19.98
CA GLY A 1 12.58 -0.72 18.74
C GLY A 1 13.68 -1.24 17.85
N SER A 2 14.93 -1.12 18.28
CA SER A 2 16.12 -1.52 17.50
C SER A 2 16.04 -2.93 16.93
N PHE A 3 15.57 -3.91 17.71
CA PHE A 3 15.42 -5.28 17.22
C PHE A 3 14.55 -5.39 15.94
N ALA A 4 13.46 -4.63 15.87
CA ALA A 4 12.61 -4.64 14.69
C ALA A 4 13.31 -3.97 13.48
N GLU A 5 13.99 -2.84 13.72
CA GLU A 5 14.72 -2.10 12.68
C GLU A 5 15.94 -2.88 12.18
N ASP A 6 16.67 -3.59 13.07
CA ASP A 6 17.91 -4.28 12.72
C ASP A 6 17.68 -5.67 12.12
N ARG A 7 16.60 -6.35 12.50
CA ARG A 7 16.35 -7.75 12.12
C ARG A 7 15.17 -7.98 11.18
N ILE A 8 14.09 -7.21 11.33
CA ILE A 8 12.87 -7.43 10.55
C ILE A 8 12.86 -6.54 9.31
N VAL A 9 13.09 -5.25 9.50
CA VAL A 9 13.00 -4.27 8.40
C VAL A 9 13.92 -4.61 7.23
N PRO A 10 15.22 -4.94 7.41
CA PRO A 10 16.09 -5.24 6.28
C PRO A 10 15.65 -6.46 5.47
N VAL A 11 15.10 -7.48 6.13
CA VAL A 11 14.66 -8.71 5.47
C VAL A 11 13.38 -8.46 4.66
N ILE A 12 12.39 -7.84 5.28
CA ILE A 12 11.09 -7.64 4.63
C ILE A 12 11.15 -6.54 3.55
N SER A 13 11.89 -5.44 3.79
CA SER A 13 11.99 -4.34 2.83
C SER A 13 12.74 -4.70 1.54
N THR A 14 13.57 -5.73 1.56
CA THR A 14 14.28 -6.22 0.35
C THR A 14 13.48 -7.24 -0.46
N MET A 15 12.29 -7.62 0.00
CA MET A 15 11.46 -8.59 -0.71
C MET A 15 10.88 -7.97 -2.00
N PRO A 16 10.91 -8.68 -3.13
CA PRO A 16 10.32 -8.18 -4.38
C PRO A 16 8.83 -7.86 -4.22
N GLY A 17 8.42 -6.67 -4.64
CA GLY A 17 7.04 -6.18 -4.53
C GLY A 17 6.73 -5.41 -3.25
N VAL A 18 7.70 -5.25 -2.34
CA VAL A 18 7.61 -4.33 -1.19
C VAL A 18 8.14 -2.97 -1.61
N GLU A 19 7.31 -1.95 -1.58
CA GLU A 19 7.70 -0.56 -1.85
C GLU A 19 8.43 0.05 -0.65
N SER A 20 7.86 -0.12 0.53
CA SER A 20 8.43 0.43 1.76
C SER A 20 7.89 -0.28 2.99
N MET A 21 8.59 -0.10 4.10
CA MET A 21 8.17 -0.56 5.40
C MET A 21 8.24 0.60 6.39
N ASN A 22 7.17 0.80 7.16
CA ASN A 22 7.12 1.82 8.20
C ASN A 22 6.95 1.17 9.56
N VAL A 23 7.78 1.61 10.51
CA VAL A 23 7.76 1.14 11.89
C VAL A 23 7.26 2.27 12.78
N THR A 24 6.23 2.01 13.57
CA THR A 24 5.64 2.99 14.48
C THR A 24 5.59 2.43 15.90
N GLY A 25 5.64 3.32 16.89
CA GLY A 25 5.64 2.93 18.32
C GLY A 25 7.03 2.57 18.85
N ILE A 26 8.08 2.89 18.11
CA ILE A 26 9.45 2.82 18.63
C ILE A 26 9.67 4.01 19.53
N VAL A 27 10.23 3.73 20.70
CA VAL A 27 10.79 4.74 21.59
C VAL A 27 12.31 4.69 21.39
N PRO A 28 12.91 5.65 20.71
CA PRO A 28 14.35 5.69 20.55
C PRO A 28 15.00 5.98 21.90
N PHE A 29 16.22 5.47 22.09
CA PHE A 29 17.05 5.87 23.20
C PHE A 29 17.86 7.11 22.83
N GLU A 30 18.13 7.95 23.82
CA GLU A 30 18.89 9.18 23.66
C GLU A 30 19.87 9.37 24.80
N TRP A 31 20.97 10.04 24.51
CA TRP A 31 21.92 10.48 25.49
C TRP A 31 21.52 11.84 26.04
N VAL A 32 21.27 11.92 27.34
CA VAL A 32 20.89 13.17 28.01
C VAL A 32 22.09 13.66 28.83
N MET A 33 22.59 14.83 28.48
CA MET A 33 23.61 15.52 29.23
C MET A 33 22.99 16.50 30.20
N GLN A 34 23.18 16.24 31.47
CA GLN A 34 22.76 17.14 32.55
C GLN A 34 23.92 17.99 33.00
N TYR A 35 23.74 19.29 33.02
CA TYR A 35 24.75 20.25 33.47
C TYR A 35 24.18 21.28 34.44
N ASP A 36 25.07 21.80 35.39
CA ASP A 36 24.72 22.83 36.32
C ASP A 36 24.91 24.22 35.70
N ARG A 37 23.85 25.01 35.66
CA ARG A 37 23.85 26.34 35.04
C ARG A 37 24.74 27.34 35.82
N GLU A 38 24.77 27.26 37.17
CA GLU A 38 25.56 28.15 38.01
C GLU A 38 27.04 27.88 37.76
N LEU A 39 27.42 26.61 37.77
CA LEU A 39 28.81 26.21 37.48
C LEU A 39 29.23 26.68 36.08
N PHE A 40 28.36 26.57 35.08
CA PHE A 40 28.65 27.02 33.71
C PHE A 40 28.87 28.52 33.63
N ALA A 41 28.03 29.33 34.32
CA ALA A 41 28.20 30.77 34.41
C ALA A 41 29.53 31.17 35.05
N ASP A 42 29.90 30.49 36.14
CA ASP A 42 31.15 30.76 36.88
C ASP A 42 32.41 30.49 36.07
N ILE A 43 32.38 29.46 35.24
CA ILE A 43 33.52 29.07 34.40
C ILE A 43 33.47 29.65 33.00
N GLY A 44 32.46 30.48 32.71
CA GLY A 44 32.27 31.14 31.39
C GLY A 44 32.04 30.17 30.25
N LEU A 45 31.32 29.08 30.52
CA LEU A 45 30.85 28.12 29.51
C LEU A 45 29.40 28.33 29.19
N SER A 46 29.03 28.01 27.95
CA SER A 46 27.66 28.01 27.46
C SER A 46 27.25 26.61 26.96
N ALA A 47 25.94 26.36 26.89
CA ALA A 47 25.41 25.15 26.26
C ALA A 47 25.88 25.02 24.79
N ASN A 48 26.08 26.15 24.12
CA ASN A 48 26.56 26.16 22.73
C ASN A 48 28.02 25.63 22.62
N ASP A 49 28.86 25.85 23.62
CA ASP A 49 30.24 25.34 23.59
C ASP A 49 30.23 23.81 23.60
N ILE A 50 29.35 23.20 24.41
CA ILE A 50 29.15 21.74 24.44
C ILE A 50 28.56 21.28 23.13
N SER A 51 27.46 21.93 22.69
CA SER A 51 26.78 21.57 21.44
C SER A 51 27.72 21.60 20.24
N ASN A 52 28.59 22.61 20.16
CA ASN A 52 29.57 22.72 19.09
C ASN A 52 30.64 21.62 19.16
N ALA A 53 31.17 21.34 20.35
CA ALA A 53 32.20 20.30 20.55
C ALA A 53 31.66 18.91 20.21
N VAL A 54 30.45 18.61 20.65
CA VAL A 54 29.78 17.33 20.36
C VAL A 54 29.39 17.25 18.90
N SER A 55 28.89 18.36 18.29
CA SER A 55 28.59 18.42 16.86
C SER A 55 29.82 18.21 16.00
N GLU A 56 30.96 18.82 16.37
CA GLU A 56 32.21 18.65 15.64
C GLU A 56 32.72 17.20 15.73
N TYR A 57 32.57 16.56 16.88
CA TYR A 57 32.93 15.17 17.07
C TYR A 57 32.10 14.25 16.16
N TYR A 58 30.77 14.40 16.18
CA TYR A 58 29.88 13.60 15.34
C TYR A 58 29.98 13.94 13.85
N PHE A 59 30.22 15.22 13.52
CA PHE A 59 30.43 15.62 12.12
C PHE A 59 31.67 14.95 11.54
N ARG A 60 32.72 14.81 12.34
CA ARG A 60 33.93 14.09 11.91
C ARG A 60 33.71 12.59 11.82
N LYS A 61 32.79 12.03 12.62
CA LYS A 61 32.54 10.59 12.68
C LYS A 61 31.41 10.16 11.75
N ASP A 62 30.23 10.83 11.76
CA ASP A 62 29.01 10.35 11.07
C ASP A 62 28.03 11.45 10.55
N GLY A 63 28.30 12.73 10.68
CA GLY A 63 27.46 13.84 10.18
C GLY A 63 26.12 14.08 10.91
N GLY A 64 26.02 13.75 12.21
CA GLY A 64 24.77 13.81 12.99
C GLY A 64 24.22 15.19 13.37
N LYS A 65 22.92 15.29 13.71
CA LYS A 65 22.21 16.49 14.19
C LYS A 65 22.02 16.48 15.70
N ILE A 66 22.20 17.64 16.35
CA ILE A 66 21.97 17.85 17.78
C ILE A 66 20.79 18.80 17.99
N LEU A 67 19.92 18.50 18.94
CA LEU A 67 18.81 19.33 19.37
C LEU A 67 19.06 19.84 20.79
N THR A 68 18.80 21.13 21.02
CA THR A 68 18.96 21.76 22.35
C THR A 68 17.58 22.11 22.91
N GLU A 69 17.24 21.53 24.06
CA GLU A 69 16.02 21.89 24.81
C GLU A 69 16.37 22.61 26.12
N THR A 70 15.71 23.74 26.37
CA THR A 70 15.88 24.52 27.57
C THR A 70 14.55 24.62 28.35
N VAL A 71 14.51 24.10 29.57
CA VAL A 71 13.35 24.20 30.46
C VAL A 71 13.54 25.37 31.43
N PRO A 72 12.67 26.39 31.42
CA PRO A 72 12.92 27.67 32.14
C PRO A 72 12.97 27.61 33.66
N GLU A 73 12.36 26.63 34.30
CA GLU A 73 12.13 26.63 35.77
C GLU A 73 13.01 25.66 36.58
N LYS A 74 13.96 24.97 35.97
CA LYS A 74 14.81 24.01 36.70
C LYS A 74 16.26 24.50 36.83
N LYS A 75 16.90 24.14 37.96
CA LYS A 75 18.31 24.39 38.24
C LYS A 75 19.24 23.78 37.18
N TYR A 76 18.81 22.68 36.56
CA TYR A 76 19.57 21.96 35.53
C TYR A 76 18.98 22.18 34.16
N SER A 77 19.82 22.24 33.15
CA SER A 77 19.46 22.22 31.75
C SER A 77 19.98 20.96 31.05
N TYR A 78 19.30 20.55 30.00
CA TYR A 78 19.58 19.29 29.33
C TYR A 78 20.00 19.57 27.87
N LEU A 79 20.99 18.83 27.40
CA LEU A 79 21.35 18.70 25.99
C LEU A 79 21.10 17.26 25.57
N VAL A 80 20.35 17.08 24.50
CA VAL A 80 19.94 15.76 24.00
C VAL A 80 20.59 15.52 22.65
N PHE A 81 21.19 14.37 22.46
CA PHE A 81 21.72 13.95 21.18
C PHE A 81 21.46 12.47 20.94
N LYS A 82 21.31 12.11 19.67
CA LYS A 82 21.06 10.72 19.25
C LYS A 82 22.37 10.09 18.84
N GLY A 83 22.80 9.08 19.58
CA GLY A 83 23.99 8.29 19.30
C GLY A 83 23.65 6.81 19.26
N ASN A 84 24.35 6.06 18.43
CA ASN A 84 23.96 4.68 18.06
C ASN A 84 24.55 3.57 18.93
N SER A 85 25.47 3.85 19.89
CA SER A 85 26.07 2.75 20.68
C SER A 85 26.67 3.16 22.02
N ASP A 86 26.74 2.19 22.93
CA ASP A 86 27.43 2.31 24.24
C ASP A 86 28.94 2.60 24.13
N ASP A 87 29.56 2.25 23.00
CA ASP A 87 31.02 2.48 22.77
C ASP A 87 31.37 3.98 22.69
N ASP A 88 30.39 4.83 22.29
CA ASP A 88 30.59 6.27 22.17
C ASP A 88 30.65 7.00 23.51
N LYS A 89 30.17 6.39 24.60
CA LYS A 89 30.11 7.05 25.92
C LYS A 89 31.47 7.53 26.40
N THR A 90 32.45 6.66 26.36
CA THR A 90 33.82 6.93 26.89
C THR A 90 34.52 7.99 26.03
N ASP A 91 34.35 7.94 24.71
CA ASP A 91 34.97 8.87 23.78
C ASP A 91 34.38 10.27 23.92
N ILE A 92 33.04 10.38 24.03
CA ILE A 92 32.34 11.66 24.20
C ILE A 92 32.71 12.31 25.54
N MET A 93 32.72 11.56 26.61
CA MET A 93 33.03 12.08 27.95
C MET A 93 34.47 12.64 28.06
N ASN A 94 35.39 12.19 27.21
CA ASN A 94 36.76 12.66 27.12
C ASN A 94 36.97 13.80 26.13
N LEU A 95 35.87 14.38 25.56
CA LEU A 95 35.99 15.52 24.67
C LEU A 95 36.51 16.77 25.40
N PRO A 96 37.56 17.44 24.89
CA PRO A 96 38.00 18.70 25.40
C PRO A 96 37.02 19.80 24.95
N ILE A 97 36.46 20.53 25.92
CA ILE A 97 35.46 21.60 25.62
C ILE A 97 36.14 22.95 25.56
N LYS A 98 36.97 23.29 26.53
CA LYS A 98 37.59 24.62 26.60
C LYS A 98 38.86 24.58 27.47
N VAL A 99 39.76 25.52 27.20
CA VAL A 99 40.93 25.75 28.06
C VAL A 99 40.65 26.95 28.95
N ILE A 100 40.65 26.76 30.28
CA ILE A 100 40.43 27.84 31.26
C ILE A 100 41.61 27.86 32.22
N ASN A 101 42.24 29.02 32.39
CA ASN A 101 43.44 29.21 33.22
C ASN A 101 44.55 28.16 32.94
N GLY A 102 44.77 27.79 31.69
CA GLY A 102 45.77 26.82 31.27
C GLY A 102 45.43 25.36 31.51
N LYS A 103 44.21 25.06 31.99
CA LYS A 103 43.71 23.67 32.19
C LYS A 103 42.67 23.35 31.15
N ILE A 104 42.78 22.18 30.56
CA ILE A 104 41.76 21.66 29.62
C ILE A 104 40.60 21.16 30.46
N ILE A 105 39.40 21.64 30.15
CA ILE A 105 38.15 21.15 30.72
C ILE A 105 37.56 20.12 29.77
N TYR A 106 37.38 18.92 30.24
CA TYR A 106 36.77 17.82 29.53
C TYR A 106 35.29 17.73 29.87
N LEU A 107 34.51 17.15 28.97
CA LEU A 107 33.06 17.00 29.14
C LEU A 107 32.69 16.31 30.46
N HIS A 108 33.39 15.24 30.84
CA HIS A 108 33.14 14.50 32.08
C HIS A 108 33.31 15.34 33.36
N ASN A 109 34.00 16.47 33.31
CA ASN A 109 34.18 17.36 34.46
C ASN A 109 32.98 18.25 34.76
N ILE A 110 32.09 18.42 33.76
CA ILE A 110 31.06 19.47 33.79
C ILE A 110 29.64 18.96 33.48
N VAL A 111 29.49 17.72 33.01
CA VAL A 111 28.18 17.12 32.71
C VAL A 111 28.07 15.71 33.27
N THR A 112 26.85 15.31 33.58
CA THR A 112 26.49 13.91 33.81
C THR A 112 25.78 13.41 32.57
N LEU A 113 26.21 12.26 32.06
CA LEU A 113 25.65 11.63 30.87
C LEU A 113 24.77 10.46 31.27
N ASP A 114 23.52 10.52 30.87
CA ASP A 114 22.53 9.47 31.10
C ASP A 114 21.96 8.96 29.81
N TYR A 115 21.74 7.64 29.69
CA TYR A 115 21.17 7.01 28.51
C TYR A 115 19.79 6.52 28.87
N GLN A 116 18.77 7.19 28.31
CA GLN A 116 17.38 6.93 28.66
C GLN A 116 16.49 6.85 27.41
N GLU A 117 15.29 6.30 27.58
CA GLU A 117 14.28 6.37 26.55
C GLU A 117 13.85 7.83 26.32
N SER A 118 13.81 8.25 25.05
CA SER A 118 13.33 9.59 24.69
C SER A 118 11.83 9.70 24.91
N ASP A 119 11.34 10.94 25.07
CA ASP A 119 9.90 11.17 25.13
C ASP A 119 9.29 10.89 23.75
N PRO A 120 8.46 9.86 23.58
CA PRO A 120 7.94 9.50 22.28
C PRO A 120 6.89 10.52 21.84
N GLY A 121 7.07 11.09 20.65
CA GLY A 121 6.09 12.01 20.04
C GLY A 121 4.74 11.36 19.74
N SER A 122 4.69 10.02 19.65
CA SER A 122 3.48 9.25 19.45
C SER A 122 3.61 7.85 20.04
N TYR A 123 2.50 7.34 20.59
CA TYR A 123 2.42 5.98 21.12
C TYR A 123 1.54 5.11 20.21
N TYR A 124 2.00 3.90 19.91
CA TYR A 124 1.14 2.86 19.36
C TYR A 124 0.76 1.88 20.48
N ARG A 125 -0.52 1.82 20.83
CA ARG A 125 -1.02 1.02 21.94
C ARG A 125 -2.11 0.04 21.51
N ILE A 126 -2.00 -1.20 21.99
CA ILE A 126 -3.04 -2.20 21.86
C ILE A 126 -3.40 -2.68 23.27
N ASN A 127 -4.68 -2.58 23.64
CA ASN A 127 -5.19 -2.92 24.98
C ASN A 127 -4.42 -2.21 26.12
N GLY A 128 -4.05 -0.94 25.92
CA GLY A 128 -3.31 -0.13 26.88
C GLY A 128 -1.81 -0.40 26.95
N LEU A 129 -1.31 -1.40 26.24
CA LEU A 129 0.13 -1.73 26.21
C LEU A 129 0.81 -1.11 25.00
N ASN A 130 1.99 -0.53 25.22
CA ASN A 130 2.84 -0.04 24.13
C ASN A 130 3.25 -1.21 23.25
N ARG A 131 3.12 -1.04 21.93
CA ARG A 131 3.49 -2.04 20.92
C ARG A 131 4.22 -1.35 19.77
N ILE A 132 4.99 -2.15 19.05
CA ILE A 132 5.62 -1.74 17.80
C ILE A 132 4.70 -2.23 16.67
N ASN A 133 4.35 -1.34 15.77
CA ASN A 133 3.56 -1.66 14.59
C ASN A 133 4.43 -1.59 13.34
N LEU A 134 4.39 -2.65 12.57
CA LEU A 134 5.12 -2.81 11.32
C LEU A 134 4.12 -2.77 10.17
N ASN A 135 4.17 -1.72 9.36
CA ASN A 135 3.35 -1.58 8.17
C ASN A 135 4.19 -1.88 6.94
N VAL A 136 3.78 -2.88 6.17
CA VAL A 136 4.40 -3.22 4.89
C VAL A 136 3.54 -2.66 3.77
N TYR A 137 4.11 -1.84 2.92
CA TYR A 137 3.47 -1.25 1.76
C TYR A 137 3.93 -1.97 0.49
N ALA A 138 2.98 -2.36 -0.34
CA ALA A 138 3.26 -3.02 -1.60
C ALA A 138 3.53 -2.00 -2.71
N GLU A 139 4.40 -2.37 -3.65
CA GLU A 139 4.54 -1.63 -4.91
C GLU A 139 3.20 -1.56 -5.66
N LYS A 140 3.02 -0.49 -6.43
CA LYS A 140 1.76 -0.21 -7.14
C LYS A 140 1.23 -1.39 -7.97
N ASN A 141 2.12 -2.15 -8.60
CA ASN A 141 1.76 -3.26 -9.50
C ASN A 141 2.02 -4.64 -8.88
N ALA A 142 2.29 -4.72 -7.57
CA ALA A 142 2.55 -5.98 -6.90
C ALA A 142 1.26 -6.79 -6.70
N ASN A 143 1.36 -8.12 -6.87
CA ASN A 143 0.28 -9.02 -6.49
C ASN A 143 0.16 -9.10 -4.97
N MET A 144 -0.79 -8.33 -4.40
CA MET A 144 -1.01 -8.21 -2.96
C MET A 144 -1.26 -9.57 -2.27
N ILE A 145 -1.95 -10.50 -2.93
CA ILE A 145 -2.26 -11.82 -2.35
C ILE A 145 -0.99 -12.65 -2.22
N GLU A 146 -0.17 -12.66 -3.26
CA GLU A 146 1.10 -13.39 -3.29
C GLU A 146 2.11 -12.75 -2.34
N LEU A 147 2.24 -11.43 -2.37
CA LEU A 147 3.14 -10.69 -1.50
C LEU A 147 2.82 -10.92 -0.03
N ALA A 148 1.55 -10.80 0.37
CA ALA A 148 1.12 -11.06 1.74
C ALA A 148 1.42 -12.50 2.18
N GLY A 149 1.26 -13.47 1.27
CA GLY A 149 1.65 -14.86 1.53
C GLY A 149 3.15 -15.01 1.81
N ARG A 150 3.99 -14.40 0.97
CA ARG A 150 5.46 -14.41 1.16
C ARG A 150 5.88 -13.71 2.45
N VAL A 151 5.34 -12.52 2.73
CA VAL A 151 5.63 -11.77 3.96
C VAL A 151 5.24 -12.59 5.21
N LYS A 152 4.07 -13.25 5.21
CA LYS A 152 3.66 -14.11 6.33
C LYS A 152 4.62 -15.28 6.53
N THR A 153 5.05 -15.94 5.45
CA THR A 153 5.98 -17.07 5.52
C THR A 153 7.33 -16.61 6.08
N GLU A 154 7.86 -15.51 5.58
CA GLU A 154 9.15 -14.95 6.05
C GLU A 154 9.05 -14.51 7.50
N MET A 155 7.97 -13.82 7.88
CA MET A 155 7.73 -13.45 9.28
C MET A 155 7.61 -14.65 10.21
N ALA A 156 7.02 -15.75 9.76
CA ALA A 156 6.96 -16.98 10.55
C ALA A 156 8.36 -17.56 10.81
N GLN A 157 9.21 -17.61 9.78
CA GLN A 157 10.60 -18.05 9.89
C GLN A 157 11.42 -17.14 10.82
N LEU A 158 11.29 -15.82 10.65
CA LEU A 158 11.96 -14.86 11.51
C LEU A 158 11.52 -15.02 12.96
N THR A 159 10.24 -15.27 13.22
CA THR A 159 9.68 -15.41 14.56
C THR A 159 10.28 -16.59 15.33
N GLU A 160 10.69 -17.66 14.65
CA GLU A 160 11.38 -18.80 15.28
C GLU A 160 12.72 -18.41 15.90
N SER A 161 13.36 -17.37 15.37
CA SER A 161 14.64 -16.84 15.86
C SER A 161 14.49 -15.78 16.97
N PHE A 162 13.27 -15.41 17.34
CA PHE A 162 13.04 -14.33 18.30
C PHE A 162 13.28 -14.79 19.75
N PRO A 163 13.80 -13.89 20.60
CA PRO A 163 13.86 -14.16 22.03
C PRO A 163 12.47 -14.43 22.61
N ALA A 164 12.39 -15.23 23.66
CA ALA A 164 11.12 -15.70 24.26
C ALA A 164 10.16 -14.57 24.68
N ASN A 165 10.65 -13.35 24.85
CA ASN A 165 9.86 -12.18 25.25
C ASN A 165 9.20 -11.43 24.08
N TYR A 166 9.50 -11.85 22.84
CA TYR A 166 8.93 -11.19 21.65
C TYR A 166 7.87 -12.07 21.01
N SER A 167 6.78 -11.44 20.60
CA SER A 167 5.73 -12.09 19.84
C SER A 167 5.23 -11.18 18.73
N VAL A 168 4.94 -11.76 17.59
CA VAL A 168 4.36 -11.04 16.45
C VAL A 168 2.93 -11.48 16.27
N LYS A 169 2.05 -10.51 16.08
CA LYS A 169 0.63 -10.76 15.78
C LYS A 169 0.25 -10.00 14.52
N LEU A 170 -0.31 -10.71 13.56
CA LEU A 170 -0.93 -10.10 12.41
C LEU A 170 -2.20 -9.36 12.85
N ILE A 171 -2.28 -8.05 12.60
CA ILE A 171 -3.39 -7.20 13.01
C ILE A 171 -4.34 -7.01 11.84
N ARG A 172 -3.79 -6.71 10.69
CA ARG A 172 -4.56 -6.45 9.46
C ARG A 172 -3.86 -7.05 8.26
N ASP A 173 -4.64 -7.68 7.42
CA ASP A 173 -4.21 -8.24 6.15
C ASP A 173 -5.21 -7.86 5.05
N ASN A 174 -4.84 -6.85 4.28
CA ASN A 174 -5.68 -6.38 3.18
C ASN A 174 -5.81 -7.42 2.04
N SER A 175 -4.89 -8.38 1.95
CA SER A 175 -4.97 -9.43 0.93
C SER A 175 -6.14 -10.37 1.13
N THR A 176 -6.59 -10.57 2.37
CA THR A 176 -7.78 -11.38 2.67
C THR A 176 -9.04 -10.70 2.20
N GLU A 177 -9.18 -9.40 2.43
CA GLU A 177 -10.31 -8.60 1.93
C GLU A 177 -10.39 -8.68 0.40
N ILE A 178 -9.25 -8.49 -0.30
CA ILE A 178 -9.16 -8.57 -1.77
C ILE A 178 -9.55 -9.98 -2.26
N LYS A 179 -9.06 -11.02 -1.61
CA LYS A 179 -9.37 -12.41 -1.96
C LYS A 179 -10.85 -12.75 -1.77
N ASP A 180 -11.44 -12.29 -0.69
CA ASP A 180 -12.85 -12.49 -0.39
C ASP A 180 -13.74 -11.71 -1.39
N GLU A 181 -13.40 -10.47 -1.72
CA GLU A 181 -14.08 -9.68 -2.72
C GLU A 181 -13.99 -10.33 -4.11
N LEU A 182 -12.81 -10.80 -4.51
CA LEU A 182 -12.61 -11.50 -5.77
C LEU A 182 -13.48 -12.77 -5.85
N SER A 183 -13.49 -13.57 -4.77
CA SER A 183 -14.32 -14.77 -4.66
C SER A 183 -15.81 -14.46 -4.75
N GLN A 184 -16.27 -13.40 -4.07
CA GLN A 184 -17.67 -12.98 -4.12
C GLN A 184 -18.06 -12.51 -5.52
N ILE A 185 -17.20 -11.76 -6.21
CA ILE A 185 -17.46 -11.29 -7.58
C ILE A 185 -17.53 -12.47 -8.54
N LEU A 186 -16.57 -13.39 -8.48
CA LEU A 186 -16.58 -14.59 -9.31
C LEU A 186 -17.87 -15.44 -9.09
N ASN A 187 -18.27 -15.63 -7.85
CA ASN A 187 -19.50 -16.32 -7.51
C ASN A 187 -20.74 -15.62 -8.05
N ARG A 188 -20.87 -14.31 -7.81
CA ARG A 188 -21.99 -13.51 -8.31
C ARG A 188 -22.05 -13.52 -9.84
N THR A 189 -20.91 -13.34 -10.50
CA THR A 189 -20.82 -13.40 -11.97
C THR A 189 -21.21 -14.78 -12.49
N GLY A 190 -20.71 -15.84 -11.87
CA GLY A 190 -21.08 -17.21 -12.24
C GLY A 190 -22.59 -17.49 -12.10
N VAL A 191 -23.18 -17.08 -10.98
CA VAL A 191 -24.63 -17.18 -10.76
C VAL A 191 -25.43 -16.37 -11.78
N THR A 192 -25.00 -15.15 -12.08
CA THR A 192 -25.64 -14.29 -13.08
C THR A 192 -25.62 -14.94 -14.46
N ILE A 193 -24.46 -15.44 -14.90
CA ILE A 193 -24.33 -16.14 -16.19
C ILE A 193 -25.24 -17.38 -16.20
N LEU A 194 -25.27 -18.17 -15.13
CA LEU A 194 -26.12 -19.36 -15.04
C LEU A 194 -27.60 -19.02 -15.14
N ILE A 195 -28.07 -18.00 -14.42
CA ILE A 195 -29.46 -17.52 -14.48
C ILE A 195 -29.81 -17.07 -15.89
N LEU A 196 -28.92 -16.30 -16.54
CA LEU A 196 -29.15 -15.82 -17.91
C LEU A 196 -29.20 -16.95 -18.91
N LEU A 197 -28.28 -17.91 -18.85
CA LEU A 197 -28.29 -19.09 -19.73
C LEU A 197 -29.54 -19.96 -19.50
N LEU A 198 -29.93 -20.11 -18.22
CA LEU A 198 -31.20 -20.80 -17.90
C LEU A 198 -32.41 -20.08 -18.49
N PHE A 199 -32.49 -18.77 -18.39
CA PHE A 199 -33.56 -17.95 -18.97
C PHE A 199 -33.58 -18.11 -20.48
N VAL A 200 -32.43 -17.99 -21.15
CA VAL A 200 -32.33 -18.19 -22.61
C VAL A 200 -32.82 -19.58 -23.00
N TYR A 201 -32.43 -20.63 -22.22
CA TYR A 201 -32.88 -21.99 -22.48
C TYR A 201 -34.41 -22.13 -22.33
N LEU A 202 -34.99 -21.56 -21.26
CA LEU A 202 -36.44 -21.62 -21.02
C LEU A 202 -37.26 -20.95 -22.14
N VAL A 203 -36.74 -19.86 -22.69
CA VAL A 203 -37.42 -19.12 -23.78
C VAL A 203 -37.24 -19.83 -25.13
N SER A 204 -36.01 -20.20 -25.49
CA SER A 204 -35.70 -20.76 -26.80
C SER A 204 -35.99 -22.26 -26.92
N ARG A 205 -35.88 -23.00 -25.80
CA ARG A 205 -35.98 -24.47 -25.70
C ARG A 205 -35.08 -25.23 -26.70
N ASP A 206 -33.98 -24.61 -27.11
CA ASP A 206 -33.07 -25.11 -28.15
C ASP A 206 -31.66 -25.09 -27.63
N PHE A 207 -31.03 -26.28 -27.47
CA PHE A 207 -29.64 -26.42 -26.99
C PHE A 207 -28.62 -25.87 -27.99
N ARG A 208 -28.90 -25.83 -29.28
CA ARG A 208 -28.02 -25.25 -30.29
C ARG A 208 -27.93 -23.74 -30.12
N TYR A 209 -29.06 -23.09 -29.90
CA TYR A 209 -29.15 -21.67 -29.61
C TYR A 209 -28.37 -21.30 -28.31
N LEU A 210 -28.56 -22.11 -27.27
CA LEU A 210 -27.79 -21.94 -26.03
C LEU A 210 -26.27 -22.09 -26.24
N GLY A 211 -25.86 -23.08 -27.06
CA GLY A 211 -24.47 -23.31 -27.42
C GLY A 211 -23.85 -22.12 -28.15
N ILE A 212 -24.56 -21.54 -29.14
CA ILE A 212 -24.11 -20.35 -29.87
C ILE A 212 -23.87 -19.17 -28.91
N ILE A 213 -24.85 -18.89 -28.04
CA ILE A 213 -24.71 -17.80 -27.05
C ILE A 213 -23.54 -18.04 -26.11
N SER A 214 -23.37 -19.29 -25.58
CA SER A 214 -22.25 -19.63 -24.72
C SER A 214 -20.89 -19.45 -25.39
N ILE A 215 -20.76 -19.86 -26.67
CA ILE A 215 -19.52 -19.68 -27.44
C ILE A 215 -19.25 -18.17 -27.67
N CYS A 216 -20.26 -17.39 -28.01
CA CYS A 216 -20.13 -15.93 -28.19
C CYS A 216 -19.72 -15.25 -26.88
N LEU A 217 -20.24 -15.67 -25.73
CA LEU A 217 -19.84 -15.15 -24.42
C LEU A 217 -18.38 -15.47 -24.10
N LEU A 218 -17.96 -16.72 -24.33
CA LEU A 218 -16.57 -17.13 -24.12
C LEU A 218 -15.61 -16.36 -25.05
N ALA A 219 -15.98 -16.23 -26.33
CA ALA A 219 -15.19 -15.44 -27.28
C ALA A 219 -15.08 -13.97 -26.84
N ASN A 220 -16.20 -13.38 -26.42
CA ASN A 220 -16.21 -12.02 -25.91
C ASN A 220 -15.28 -11.83 -24.72
N LEU A 221 -15.39 -12.69 -23.71
CA LEU A 221 -14.52 -12.63 -22.53
C LEU A 221 -13.04 -12.81 -22.90
N SER A 222 -12.73 -13.77 -23.77
CA SER A 222 -11.35 -14.03 -24.19
C SER A 222 -10.74 -12.83 -24.92
N ILE A 223 -11.50 -12.23 -25.85
CA ILE A 223 -11.03 -11.04 -26.57
C ILE A 223 -10.91 -9.85 -25.64
N ALA A 224 -11.85 -9.64 -24.72
CA ALA A 224 -11.80 -8.55 -23.75
C ALA A 224 -10.57 -8.65 -22.85
N LEU A 225 -10.19 -9.85 -22.39
CA LEU A 225 -8.98 -10.08 -21.58
C LEU A 225 -7.70 -9.67 -22.33
N VAL A 226 -7.64 -9.93 -23.66
CA VAL A 226 -6.50 -9.47 -24.48
C VAL A 226 -6.44 -7.94 -24.51
N PHE A 227 -7.56 -7.26 -24.62
CA PHE A 227 -7.60 -5.79 -24.55
C PHE A 227 -7.22 -5.25 -23.17
N TYR A 228 -7.66 -5.91 -22.09
CA TYR A 228 -7.28 -5.50 -20.74
C TYR A 228 -5.75 -5.57 -20.55
N TYR A 229 -5.14 -6.64 -21.04
CA TYR A 229 -3.67 -6.77 -21.01
C TYR A 229 -2.98 -5.68 -21.84
N PHE A 230 -3.49 -5.41 -23.06
CA PHE A 230 -2.92 -4.39 -23.95
C PHE A 230 -3.01 -2.97 -23.40
N PHE A 231 -4.15 -2.61 -22.80
CA PHE A 231 -4.38 -1.30 -22.17
C PHE A 231 -3.86 -1.21 -20.75
N LYS A 232 -3.21 -2.26 -20.23
CA LYS A 232 -2.68 -2.33 -18.86
C LYS A 232 -3.73 -1.98 -17.79
N ILE A 233 -4.95 -2.47 -17.95
CA ILE A 233 -6.02 -2.27 -16.99
C ILE A 233 -5.72 -3.10 -15.74
N GLU A 234 -5.65 -2.43 -14.59
CA GLU A 234 -5.44 -3.08 -13.31
C GLU A 234 -6.73 -3.74 -12.83
N LEU A 235 -6.62 -5.01 -12.38
CA LEU A 235 -7.77 -5.74 -11.82
C LEU A 235 -7.94 -5.35 -10.34
N HIS A 236 -8.86 -4.47 -10.08
CA HIS A 236 -9.27 -4.05 -8.74
C HIS A 236 -10.81 -4.06 -8.62
N LEU A 237 -11.34 -3.71 -7.45
CA LEU A 237 -12.78 -3.78 -7.17
C LEU A 237 -13.64 -3.09 -8.25
N TYR A 238 -13.26 -1.92 -8.70
CA TYR A 238 -14.03 -1.16 -9.71
C TYR A 238 -13.99 -1.83 -11.09
N THR A 239 -12.86 -2.36 -11.53
CA THR A 239 -12.75 -3.10 -12.79
C THR A 239 -13.61 -4.36 -12.78
N LEU A 240 -13.58 -5.10 -11.67
CA LEU A 240 -14.37 -6.31 -11.50
C LEU A 240 -15.87 -6.00 -11.48
N ALA A 241 -16.28 -4.90 -10.85
CA ALA A 241 -17.65 -4.41 -10.90
C ALA A 241 -18.04 -4.05 -12.34
N GLY A 242 -17.17 -3.36 -13.10
CA GLY A 242 -17.39 -3.04 -14.51
C GLY A 242 -17.55 -4.28 -15.39
N ILE A 243 -16.72 -5.31 -15.18
CA ILE A 243 -16.86 -6.61 -15.87
C ILE A 243 -18.23 -7.22 -15.58
N THR A 244 -18.65 -7.26 -14.32
CA THR A 244 -19.93 -7.85 -13.93
C THR A 244 -21.12 -7.14 -14.56
N VAL A 245 -21.11 -5.80 -14.55
CA VAL A 245 -22.15 -4.98 -15.19
C VAL A 245 -22.17 -5.22 -16.70
N SER A 246 -21.00 -5.26 -17.34
CA SER A 246 -20.90 -5.43 -18.79
C SER A 246 -21.39 -6.79 -19.27
N PHE A 247 -21.33 -7.85 -18.46
CA PHE A 247 -21.87 -9.17 -18.85
C PHE A 247 -23.36 -9.12 -19.18
N GLY A 248 -24.18 -8.40 -18.41
CA GLY A 248 -25.59 -8.22 -18.73
C GLY A 248 -25.79 -7.60 -20.11
N ILE A 249 -25.08 -6.51 -20.39
CA ILE A 249 -25.20 -5.76 -21.65
C ILE A 249 -24.68 -6.59 -22.85
N ILE A 250 -23.59 -7.36 -22.65
CA ILE A 250 -23.04 -8.27 -23.67
C ILE A 250 -24.07 -9.32 -24.06
N ILE A 251 -24.71 -9.96 -23.09
CA ILE A 251 -25.69 -11.02 -23.31
C ILE A 251 -26.87 -10.49 -24.07
N ASP A 252 -27.38 -9.32 -23.70
CA ASP A 252 -28.51 -8.68 -24.42
C ASP A 252 -28.16 -8.43 -25.89
N SER A 253 -26.97 -7.91 -26.16
CA SER A 253 -26.51 -7.67 -27.53
C SER A 253 -26.39 -8.95 -28.36
N VAL A 254 -25.86 -10.01 -27.78
CA VAL A 254 -25.66 -11.32 -28.41
C VAL A 254 -27.03 -11.98 -28.66
N ILE A 255 -27.97 -11.94 -27.71
CA ILE A 255 -29.30 -12.49 -27.83
C ILE A 255 -30.06 -11.81 -28.98
N VAL A 256 -30.09 -10.48 -28.98
CA VAL A 256 -30.81 -9.70 -30.03
C VAL A 256 -30.27 -10.02 -31.41
N MET A 257 -28.94 -10.08 -31.57
CA MET A 257 -28.34 -10.40 -32.88
C MET A 257 -28.59 -11.85 -33.28
N THR A 258 -28.47 -12.80 -32.37
CA THR A 258 -28.66 -14.23 -32.66
C THR A 258 -30.11 -14.53 -33.00
N ASP A 259 -31.08 -13.96 -32.27
CA ASP A 259 -32.49 -14.13 -32.53
C ASP A 259 -32.89 -13.52 -33.85
N HIS A 260 -32.45 -12.29 -34.14
CA HIS A 260 -32.72 -11.64 -35.41
C HIS A 260 -32.09 -12.41 -36.58
N TYR A 261 -30.87 -12.86 -36.48
CA TYR A 261 -30.17 -13.60 -37.53
C TYR A 261 -30.86 -14.94 -37.82
N ARG A 262 -31.32 -15.63 -36.80
CA ARG A 262 -32.06 -16.89 -36.88
C ARG A 262 -33.35 -16.75 -37.66
N HIS A 263 -34.09 -15.64 -37.47
CA HIS A 263 -35.40 -15.44 -38.11
C HIS A 263 -35.29 -14.80 -39.49
N PHE A 264 -34.39 -13.88 -39.68
CA PHE A 264 -34.35 -13.03 -40.90
C PHE A 264 -33.13 -13.24 -41.79
N HIS A 265 -32.10 -13.97 -41.33
CA HIS A 265 -30.86 -14.23 -42.04
C HIS A 265 -30.16 -12.96 -42.57
N ASN A 266 -30.34 -11.83 -41.91
CA ASN A 266 -29.74 -10.55 -42.27
C ASN A 266 -29.20 -9.83 -41.04
N ARG A 267 -28.35 -8.80 -41.27
CA ARG A 267 -27.65 -8.06 -40.20
C ARG A 267 -28.30 -6.74 -39.81
N LYS A 268 -29.60 -6.53 -40.14
CA LYS A 268 -30.24 -5.23 -39.90
C LYS A 268 -30.37 -4.86 -38.42
N ALA A 269 -30.48 -5.84 -37.52
CA ALA A 269 -30.49 -5.60 -36.09
C ALA A 269 -29.18 -4.98 -35.58
N PHE A 270 -28.08 -5.14 -36.31
CA PHE A 270 -26.77 -4.57 -35.89
C PHE A 270 -26.84 -3.04 -35.68
N LEU A 271 -27.61 -2.32 -36.52
CA LEU A 271 -27.75 -0.88 -36.40
C LEU A 271 -28.44 -0.48 -35.08
N ALA A 272 -29.41 -1.26 -34.62
CA ALA A 272 -30.10 -1.05 -33.36
C ALA A 272 -29.17 -1.35 -32.16
N VAL A 273 -28.42 -2.45 -32.23
CA VAL A 273 -27.44 -2.80 -31.21
C VAL A 273 -26.33 -1.76 -31.15
N LEU A 274 -25.82 -1.29 -32.29
CA LEU A 274 -24.82 -0.23 -32.39
C LEU A 274 -25.34 1.07 -31.74
N ALA A 275 -26.57 1.48 -32.04
CA ALA A 275 -27.15 2.68 -31.47
C ALA A 275 -27.27 2.57 -29.93
N ALA A 276 -27.71 1.43 -29.41
CA ALA A 276 -27.82 1.18 -27.99
C ALA A 276 -26.45 1.20 -27.31
N THR A 277 -25.44 0.55 -27.91
CA THR A 277 -24.05 0.55 -27.34
C THR A 277 -23.45 1.95 -27.37
N LEU A 278 -23.61 2.72 -28.44
CA LEU A 278 -23.13 4.11 -28.52
C LEU A 278 -23.77 5.00 -27.45
N THR A 279 -25.06 4.82 -27.18
CA THR A 279 -25.76 5.56 -26.12
C THR A 279 -25.15 5.24 -24.74
N THR A 280 -24.87 3.97 -24.46
CA THR A 280 -24.24 3.55 -23.19
C THR A 280 -22.81 4.06 -23.07
N VAL A 281 -22.02 3.96 -24.15
CA VAL A 281 -20.66 4.53 -24.20
C VAL A 281 -20.70 6.04 -23.97
N GLY A 282 -21.64 6.75 -24.63
CA GLY A 282 -21.83 8.18 -24.46
C GLY A 282 -22.16 8.56 -23.01
N ALA A 283 -23.01 7.79 -22.33
CA ALA A 283 -23.29 8.01 -20.91
C ALA A 283 -22.06 7.80 -20.01
N LEU A 284 -21.24 6.82 -20.31
CA LEU A 284 -20.02 6.53 -19.54
C LEU A 284 -18.90 7.57 -19.76
N THR A 285 -18.88 8.26 -20.91
CA THR A 285 -17.88 9.32 -21.14
C THR A 285 -18.05 10.53 -20.23
N VAL A 286 -19.19 10.67 -19.56
CA VAL A 286 -19.38 11.71 -18.52
C VAL A 286 -18.37 11.57 -17.38
N ILE A 287 -17.95 10.36 -17.07
CA ILE A 287 -16.98 10.09 -16.00
C ILE A 287 -15.62 10.77 -16.28
N PHE A 288 -15.24 10.91 -17.53
CA PHE A 288 -13.98 11.56 -17.93
C PHE A 288 -13.99 13.09 -17.74
N ASN A 289 -15.15 13.67 -17.46
CA ASN A 289 -15.31 15.10 -17.17
C ASN A 289 -15.57 15.38 -15.68
N MET A 290 -15.43 14.38 -14.80
CA MET A 290 -15.59 14.54 -13.36
C MET A 290 -14.30 14.97 -12.69
N ASP A 291 -14.40 15.37 -11.39
CA ASP A 291 -13.23 15.74 -10.59
C ASP A 291 -12.16 14.64 -10.58
N ASN A 292 -10.89 15.04 -10.57
CA ASN A 292 -9.72 14.16 -10.69
C ASN A 292 -9.73 12.95 -9.72
N ASN A 293 -10.26 13.12 -8.52
CA ASN A 293 -10.32 12.02 -7.53
C ASN A 293 -11.34 10.95 -7.91
N ILE A 294 -12.51 11.36 -8.41
CA ILE A 294 -13.57 10.45 -8.86
C ILE A 294 -13.14 9.81 -10.17
N MET A 295 -12.63 10.60 -11.10
CA MET A 295 -12.15 10.13 -12.39
C MET A 295 -11.08 9.03 -12.23
N ARG A 296 -10.10 9.20 -11.33
CA ARG A 296 -9.04 8.21 -11.10
C ARG A 296 -9.58 6.85 -10.67
N ASN A 297 -10.59 6.82 -9.80
CA ASN A 297 -11.16 5.59 -9.28
C ASN A 297 -12.13 4.92 -10.26
N MET A 298 -12.82 5.72 -11.09
CA MET A 298 -13.85 5.22 -12.01
C MET A 298 -13.38 5.08 -13.46
N TRP A 299 -12.15 5.51 -13.77
CA TRP A 299 -11.56 5.37 -15.10
C TRP A 299 -11.58 3.90 -15.56
N ASP A 300 -11.00 3.02 -14.74
CA ASP A 300 -10.89 1.61 -15.09
C ASP A 300 -12.27 0.92 -15.19
N PHE A 301 -13.21 1.30 -14.32
CA PHE A 301 -14.59 0.84 -14.40
C PHE A 301 -15.20 1.16 -15.76
N SER A 302 -15.10 2.42 -16.20
CA SER A 302 -15.67 2.87 -17.46
C SER A 302 -14.94 2.29 -18.67
N ALA A 303 -13.60 2.24 -18.62
CA ALA A 303 -12.78 1.69 -19.68
C ALA A 303 -13.12 0.21 -19.93
N VAL A 304 -13.26 -0.57 -18.86
CA VAL A 304 -13.66 -1.98 -18.95
C VAL A 304 -15.01 -2.16 -19.62
N ILE A 305 -16.01 -1.38 -19.22
CA ILE A 305 -17.35 -1.47 -19.83
C ILE A 305 -17.29 -1.07 -21.31
N ILE A 306 -16.61 0.01 -21.66
CA ILE A 306 -16.47 0.47 -23.05
C ILE A 306 -15.78 -0.58 -23.91
N ILE A 307 -14.69 -1.19 -23.41
CA ILE A 307 -13.98 -2.27 -24.10
C ILE A 307 -14.93 -3.46 -24.32
N ASN A 308 -15.61 -3.90 -23.27
CA ASN A 308 -16.54 -5.03 -23.34
C ASN A 308 -17.67 -4.78 -24.33
N LEU A 309 -18.22 -3.58 -24.35
CA LEU A 309 -19.24 -3.18 -25.33
C LEU A 309 -18.70 -3.19 -26.77
N GLY A 310 -17.50 -2.65 -26.98
CA GLY A 310 -16.86 -2.67 -28.30
C GLY A 310 -16.58 -4.09 -28.80
N VAL A 311 -16.06 -4.94 -27.93
CA VAL A 311 -15.81 -6.37 -28.22
C VAL A 311 -17.13 -7.09 -28.48
N SER A 312 -18.17 -6.86 -27.67
CA SER A 312 -19.48 -7.45 -27.83
C SER A 312 -20.09 -7.10 -29.21
N LEU A 313 -19.94 -5.86 -29.64
CA LEU A 313 -20.42 -5.43 -30.96
C LEU A 313 -19.67 -6.16 -32.07
N ALA A 314 -18.36 -6.31 -31.96
CA ALA A 314 -17.54 -7.05 -32.92
C ALA A 314 -17.92 -8.55 -32.95
N VAL A 315 -18.08 -9.18 -31.79
CA VAL A 315 -18.52 -10.57 -31.69
C VAL A 315 -19.92 -10.75 -32.28
N ALA A 316 -20.86 -9.88 -31.97
CA ALA A 316 -22.20 -9.92 -32.51
C ALA A 316 -22.22 -9.77 -34.04
N LEU A 317 -21.35 -8.97 -34.62
CA LEU A 317 -21.27 -8.74 -36.06
C LEU A 317 -20.58 -9.89 -36.82
N PHE A 318 -19.49 -10.44 -36.26
CA PHE A 318 -18.64 -11.39 -36.98
C PHE A 318 -18.89 -12.84 -36.57
N PHE A 319 -19.05 -13.11 -35.25
CA PHE A 319 -19.20 -14.48 -34.75
C PHE A 319 -20.63 -15.02 -34.92
N VAL A 320 -21.66 -14.21 -34.62
CA VAL A 320 -23.05 -14.68 -34.72
C VAL A 320 -23.42 -15.15 -36.11
N PRO A 321 -23.05 -14.47 -37.23
CA PRO A 321 -23.34 -14.98 -38.57
C PRO A 321 -22.45 -16.16 -38.99
N ALA A 322 -21.33 -16.45 -38.28
CA ALA A 322 -20.42 -17.52 -38.63
C ALA A 322 -20.77 -18.84 -37.93
N LEU A 323 -21.50 -18.79 -36.83
CA LEU A 323 -21.97 -19.94 -36.02
C LEU A 323 -23.38 -20.38 -36.41
#